data_9955c7db2f9b9ca451f015d359e8f5b9
#
_entry.id   9955c7db2f9b9ca451f015d359e8f5b9
#
_cell.length_a   1.000
_cell.length_b   1.000
_cell.length_c   1.000
_cell.angle_alpha   90.00
_cell.angle_beta   90.00
_cell.angle_gamma   90.00
#
_symmetry.space_group_name_H-M   'P 1'
#
loop_
_entity.id
_entity.type
_entity.pdbx_description
1 polymer ?
#
loop_
_entity_poly.entity_id
_entity_poly.type
_entity_poly.pdbx_seq_one_letter_code
_entity_poly.pdbx_strand_id
1 'polypeptide(L)'
;MYRVVVLYQQEPDTDSYAEHAAICAQVPNGVFRHGKVTGAPMGEPSHAYYAEWEFADEHGFQSAIRSDEFMATGKDAYKRGFPQPTVEFVELG
;
A
#
# COMPACT_ATOMS: atom_id res chain seq x y z
N MET A 1 3.40 -5.04 16.07
CA MET A 1 2.56 -4.50 14.99
C MET A 1 3.37 -4.43 13.71
N TYR A 2 2.80 -4.81 12.60
CA TYR A 2 3.50 -4.89 11.32
C TYR A 2 2.78 -4.06 10.29
N ARG A 3 3.54 -3.53 9.32
CA ARG A 3 2.97 -2.80 8.17
C ARG A 3 3.58 -3.27 6.86
N VAL A 4 2.75 -3.29 5.83
CA VAL A 4 3.22 -3.29 4.44
C VAL A 4 3.05 -1.85 3.96
N VAL A 5 4.15 -1.21 3.56
CA VAL A 5 4.16 0.19 3.13
C VAL A 5 4.39 0.24 1.63
N VAL A 6 3.56 1.00 0.93
CA VAL A 6 3.62 1.17 -0.52
C VAL A 6 3.87 2.64 -0.83
N LEU A 7 4.97 2.92 -1.52
CA LEU A 7 5.41 4.29 -1.79
C LEU A 7 5.52 4.51 -3.30
N TYR A 8 4.78 5.50 -3.81
CA TYR A 8 4.80 5.85 -5.23
C TYR A 8 5.57 7.14 -5.45
N GLN A 9 6.45 7.15 -6.45
CA GLN A 9 7.18 8.35 -6.87
C GLN A 9 6.25 9.38 -7.50
N GLN A 10 5.20 8.91 -8.19
CA GLN A 10 4.20 9.74 -8.84
C GLN A 10 2.83 9.35 -8.33
N GLU A 11 1.93 10.34 -8.24
CA GLU A 11 0.57 10.07 -7.78
C GLU A 11 -0.19 9.25 -8.84
N PRO A 12 -0.76 8.09 -8.46
CA PRO A 12 -1.63 7.33 -9.35
C PRO A 12 -2.91 8.11 -9.67
N ASP A 13 -3.58 7.76 -10.77
CA ASP A 13 -4.86 8.35 -11.10
C ASP A 13 -5.85 8.19 -9.95
N THR A 14 -6.45 9.29 -9.51
CA THR A 14 -7.30 9.31 -8.31
C THR A 14 -8.51 8.40 -8.43
N ASP A 15 -9.22 8.46 -9.56
CA ASP A 15 -10.43 7.66 -9.74
C ASP A 15 -10.12 6.17 -9.86
N SER A 16 -9.06 5.85 -10.60
CA SER A 16 -8.60 4.47 -10.73
C SER A 16 -8.11 3.93 -9.39
N TYR A 17 -7.44 4.77 -8.58
CA TYR A 17 -6.95 4.34 -7.28
C TYR A 17 -8.10 4.06 -6.32
N ALA A 18 -9.20 4.79 -6.38
CA ALA A 18 -10.37 4.52 -5.54
C ALA A 18 -10.91 3.10 -5.77
N GLU A 19 -10.94 2.65 -7.03
CA GLU A 19 -11.33 1.27 -7.36
C GLU A 19 -10.30 0.26 -6.85
N HIS A 20 -9.02 0.56 -7.03
CA HIS A 20 -7.93 -0.28 -6.55
C HIS A 20 -7.97 -0.44 -5.03
N ALA A 21 -8.27 0.66 -4.31
CA ALA A 21 -8.34 0.64 -2.85
C ALA A 21 -9.38 -0.34 -2.32
N ALA A 22 -10.49 -0.51 -3.03
CA ALA A 22 -11.51 -1.50 -2.66
C ALA A 22 -10.97 -2.93 -2.73
N ILE A 23 -10.09 -3.21 -3.69
CA ILE A 23 -9.42 -4.51 -3.81
C ILE A 23 -8.40 -4.68 -2.68
N CYS A 24 -7.63 -3.63 -2.39
CA CYS A 24 -6.66 -3.65 -1.29
C CYS A 24 -7.31 -3.87 0.07
N ALA A 25 -8.52 -3.37 0.26
CA ALA A 25 -9.26 -3.54 1.51
C ALA A 25 -9.70 -4.98 1.76
N GLN A 26 -9.64 -5.86 0.77
CA GLN A 26 -10.01 -7.27 0.90
C GLN A 26 -8.87 -8.13 1.46
N VAL A 27 -7.66 -7.60 1.56
CA VAL A 27 -6.52 -8.34 2.13
C VAL A 27 -6.86 -8.70 3.60
N PRO A 28 -6.74 -9.98 3.98
CA PRO A 28 -7.17 -10.41 5.31
C PRO A 28 -6.27 -9.89 6.43
N ASN A 29 -6.81 -9.76 7.61
CA ASN A 29 -6.12 -9.45 8.86
C ASN A 29 -5.57 -8.04 8.98
N GLY A 30 -5.70 -7.21 7.96
CA GLY A 30 -5.10 -5.89 7.95
C GLY A 30 -6.12 -4.78 7.76
N VAL A 31 -5.68 -3.57 8.08
CA VAL A 31 -6.43 -2.35 7.80
C VAL A 31 -5.67 -1.60 6.72
N PHE A 32 -6.34 -1.30 5.61
CA PHE A 32 -5.75 -0.58 4.49
C PHE A 32 -6.06 0.91 4.58
N ARG A 33 -5.02 1.73 4.42
CA ARG A 33 -5.15 3.19 4.37
C ARG A 33 -4.24 3.72 3.28
N HIS A 34 -4.62 4.84 2.68
CA HIS A 34 -3.82 5.46 1.64
C HIS A 34 -4.02 6.97 1.63
N GLY A 35 -3.09 7.69 1.02
CA GLY A 35 -3.19 9.13 0.95
C GLY A 35 -2.06 9.77 0.16
N LYS A 36 -2.23 11.06 -0.12
CA LYS A 36 -1.26 11.87 -0.82
C LYS A 36 -0.20 12.37 0.16
N VAL A 37 1.06 12.32 -0.26
CA VAL A 37 2.14 12.97 0.48
C VAL A 37 2.06 14.47 0.19
N THR A 38 1.86 15.26 1.25
CA THR A 38 1.58 16.70 1.09
C THR A 38 2.82 17.58 1.22
N GLY A 39 3.93 17.05 1.71
CA GLY A 39 5.15 17.83 1.88
C GLY A 39 6.16 17.14 2.77
N ALA A 40 7.25 17.83 3.03
CA ALA A 40 8.31 17.38 3.92
C ALA A 40 8.78 18.57 4.75
N PRO A 41 9.35 18.34 5.95
CA PRO A 41 9.82 19.47 6.78
C PRO A 41 11.00 20.22 6.16
N MET A 42 11.78 19.54 5.31
CA MET A 42 12.90 20.15 4.61
C MET A 42 12.97 19.60 3.19
N GLY A 43 13.02 20.47 2.20
CA GLY A 43 13.11 20.10 0.78
C GLY A 43 11.86 19.44 0.25
N GLU A 44 12.01 18.76 -0.87
CA GLU A 44 10.90 18.05 -1.52
C GLU A 44 10.72 16.67 -0.92
N PRO A 45 9.49 16.18 -0.78
CA PRO A 45 9.28 14.80 -0.33
C PRO A 45 9.81 13.81 -1.36
N SER A 46 10.29 12.67 -0.88
CA SER A 46 10.86 11.64 -1.74
C SER A 46 9.81 10.85 -2.51
N HIS A 47 8.56 10.90 -2.08
CA HIS A 47 7.45 10.17 -2.70
C HIS A 47 6.23 11.07 -2.79
N ALA A 48 5.32 10.74 -3.72
CA ALA A 48 4.12 11.53 -3.96
C ALA A 48 2.86 10.93 -3.35
N TYR A 49 2.82 9.60 -3.22
CA TYR A 49 1.64 8.90 -2.71
C TYR A 49 2.04 7.75 -1.81
N TYR A 50 1.20 7.47 -0.80
CA TYR A 50 1.46 6.51 0.26
C TYR A 50 0.26 5.60 0.44
N ALA A 51 0.53 4.31 0.64
CA ALA A 51 -0.49 3.35 1.07
C ALA A 51 0.13 2.41 2.09
N GLU A 52 -0.72 1.82 2.93
CA GLU A 52 -0.27 0.85 3.92
C GLU A 52 -1.35 -0.16 4.23
N TRP A 53 -0.91 -1.37 4.62
CA TRP A 53 -1.72 -2.30 5.40
C TRP A 53 -1.09 -2.40 6.78
N GLU A 54 -1.91 -2.32 7.82
CA GLU A 54 -1.44 -2.49 9.20
C GLU A 54 -2.00 -3.77 9.78
N PHE A 55 -1.14 -4.56 10.40
CA PHE A 55 -1.49 -5.86 10.99
C PHE A 55 -1.13 -5.86 12.48
N ALA A 56 -2.00 -6.43 13.31
CA ALA A 56 -1.82 -6.43 14.77
C ALA A 56 -0.60 -7.25 15.20
N ASP A 57 -0.31 -8.36 14.48
CA ASP A 57 0.76 -9.27 14.86
C ASP A 57 1.43 -9.89 13.63
N GLU A 58 2.53 -10.60 13.90
CA GLU A 58 3.31 -11.25 12.85
C GLU A 58 2.54 -12.34 12.13
N HIS A 59 1.73 -13.10 12.87
CA HIS A 59 0.95 -14.20 12.27
C HIS A 59 -0.04 -13.67 11.23
N GLY A 60 -0.78 -12.62 11.57
CA GLY A 60 -1.73 -11.99 10.65
C GLY A 60 -1.03 -11.39 9.43
N PHE A 61 0.13 -10.77 9.63
CA PHE A 61 0.95 -10.24 8.56
C PHE A 61 1.44 -11.35 7.62
N GLN A 62 2.05 -12.40 8.16
CA GLN A 62 2.58 -13.50 7.35
C GLN A 62 1.47 -14.19 6.55
N SER A 63 0.33 -14.42 7.16
CA SER A 63 -0.82 -15.02 6.48
C SER A 63 -1.33 -14.13 5.34
N ALA A 64 -1.38 -12.83 5.59
CA ALA A 64 -1.91 -11.86 4.61
C ALA A 64 -1.04 -11.78 3.36
N ILE A 65 0.29 -11.65 3.51
CA ILE A 65 1.19 -11.50 2.35
C ILE A 65 1.26 -12.77 1.48
N ARG A 66 0.79 -13.91 1.99
CA ARG A 66 0.71 -15.16 1.24
C ARG A 66 -0.66 -15.38 0.63
N SER A 67 -1.61 -14.49 0.88
CA SER A 67 -2.99 -14.66 0.42
C SER A 67 -3.14 -14.33 -1.07
N ASP A 68 -4.16 -14.92 -1.69
CA ASP A 68 -4.52 -14.59 -3.06
C ASP A 68 -4.96 -13.13 -3.17
N GLU A 69 -5.63 -12.62 -2.14
CA GLU A 69 -6.09 -11.24 -2.08
C GLU A 69 -4.92 -10.26 -2.15
N PHE A 70 -3.83 -10.55 -1.44
CA PHE A 70 -2.64 -9.69 -1.49
C PHE A 70 -2.00 -9.71 -2.89
N MET A 71 -1.88 -10.89 -3.48
CA MET A 71 -1.33 -11.03 -4.83
C MET A 71 -2.19 -10.32 -5.86
N ALA A 72 -3.52 -10.35 -5.67
CA ALA A 72 -4.46 -9.67 -6.57
C ALA A 72 -4.24 -8.15 -6.58
N THR A 73 -3.79 -7.55 -5.48
CA THR A 73 -3.54 -6.10 -5.43
C THR A 73 -2.41 -5.70 -6.38
N GLY A 74 -1.33 -6.49 -6.42
CA GLY A 74 -0.22 -6.22 -7.34
C GLY A 74 -0.62 -6.38 -8.80
N LYS A 75 -1.39 -7.40 -9.11
CA LYS A 75 -1.90 -7.63 -10.47
C LYS A 75 -2.83 -6.50 -10.90
N ASP A 76 -3.70 -6.06 -10.01
CA ASP A 76 -4.62 -4.96 -10.31
C ASP A 76 -3.89 -3.65 -10.57
N ALA A 77 -2.89 -3.33 -9.74
CA ALA A 77 -2.09 -2.12 -9.92
C ALA A 77 -1.37 -2.14 -11.27
N TYR A 78 -0.84 -3.29 -11.66
CA TYR A 78 -0.16 -3.45 -12.95
C TYR A 78 -1.13 -3.25 -14.10
N LYS A 79 -2.31 -3.85 -14.04
CA LYS A 79 -3.34 -3.73 -15.08
C LYS A 79 -3.81 -2.29 -15.25
N ARG A 80 -3.86 -1.52 -14.17
CA ARG A 80 -4.28 -0.11 -14.21
C ARG A 80 -3.18 0.82 -14.73
N GLY A 81 -1.96 0.29 -14.93
CA GLY A 81 -0.85 1.09 -15.41
C GLY A 81 -0.31 2.05 -14.37
N PHE A 82 -0.48 1.76 -13.08
CA PHE A 82 0.07 2.61 -12.02
C PHE A 82 1.60 2.63 -12.11
N PRO A 83 2.23 3.75 -11.71
CA PRO A 83 3.67 3.76 -11.56
C PRO A 83 4.10 2.64 -10.63
N GLN A 84 5.24 2.02 -10.90
CA GLN A 84 5.71 0.93 -10.05
C GLN A 84 6.11 1.49 -8.68
N PRO A 85 5.51 1.02 -7.58
CA PRO A 85 5.84 1.51 -6.25
C PRO A 85 7.04 0.78 -5.65
N THR A 86 7.60 1.38 -4.60
CA THR A 86 8.45 0.67 -3.66
C THR A 86 7.55 0.05 -2.59
N VAL A 87 7.75 -1.23 -2.31
CA VAL A 87 6.97 -1.94 -1.29
C VAL A 87 7.92 -2.45 -0.22
N GLU A 88 7.65 -2.12 1.03
CA GLU A 88 8.51 -2.49 2.15
C GLU A 88 7.68 -3.06 3.30
N PHE A 89 8.27 -4.00 4.02
CA PHE A 89 7.68 -4.58 5.23
C PHE A 89 8.34 -3.94 6.44
N VAL A 90 7.52 -3.52 7.41
CA VAL A 90 7.99 -2.80 8.60
C VAL A 90 7.47 -3.48 9.85
N GLU A 91 8.37 -3.75 10.78
CA GLU A 91 8.00 -4.16 12.14
C GLU A 91 8.10 -2.93 13.04
N LEU A 92 6.97 -2.56 13.66
CA LEU A 92 6.91 -1.40 14.55
C LEU A 92 7.28 -1.83 15.97
N GLY A 93 8.19 -1.08 16.57
CA GLY A 93 8.61 -1.30 17.93
C GLY A 93 7.73 -0.68 18.98
#